data_c2effe8170a9322e065f1306ad8b859e
#
_entry.id   c2effe8170a9322e065f1306ad8b859e
#
_cell.length_a   1.000
_cell.length_b   1.000
_cell.length_c   1.000
_cell.angle_alpha   90.00
_cell.angle_beta   90.00
_cell.angle_gamma   90.00
#
_symmetry.space_group_name_H-M   'P 1'
#
loop_
_entity.id
_entity.type
_entity.pdbx_description
1 polymer ?
#
loop_
_entity_poly.entity_id
_entity_poly.type
_entity_poly.pdbx_seq_one_letter_code
_entity_poly.pdbx_strand_id
1 'polypeptide(L)'
;MAPETPQERTELADLVAARIADLGLSYRRLADLCVDPEARTEEEAKPWARGTLENLVKGRRITAPTLPMLRALAAGLGLHLGQIQEAAGAQFLGIDSVWSQDGQARALVIGFREMSPEDQAKVLALIEEKTQLRND
;
A
#
# COMPACT_ATOMS: atom_id res chain seq x y z
N MET A 1 -12.61 -17.55 -18.37
CA MET A 1 -11.60 -16.89 -19.21
C MET A 1 -11.12 -15.59 -18.62
N ALA A 2 -12.04 -14.77 -18.09
CA ALA A 2 -11.66 -13.51 -17.46
C ALA A 2 -10.53 -13.63 -16.42
N PRO A 3 -10.49 -14.70 -15.55
CA PRO A 3 -9.44 -14.80 -14.52
C PRO A 3 -8.03 -14.90 -15.07
N GLU A 4 -7.86 -15.27 -16.35
CA GLU A 4 -6.54 -15.43 -16.92
C GLU A 4 -6.08 -14.21 -17.70
N THR A 5 -6.95 -13.18 -17.83
CA THR A 5 -6.60 -11.95 -18.53
C THR A 5 -5.56 -11.20 -17.70
N PRO A 6 -4.39 -10.83 -18.28
CA PRO A 6 -3.38 -10.07 -17.56
C PRO A 6 -3.90 -8.68 -17.16
N GLN A 7 -3.47 -8.21 -16.01
CA GLN A 7 -3.66 -6.83 -15.61
C GLN A 7 -2.66 -5.96 -16.36
N GLU A 8 -3.09 -4.82 -16.92
CA GLU A 8 -2.20 -3.91 -17.65
C GLU A 8 -1.09 -3.34 -16.77
N ARG A 9 -1.45 -2.98 -15.54
CA ARG A 9 -0.48 -2.43 -14.58
C ARG A 9 -0.43 -3.35 -13.38
N THR A 10 0.74 -3.46 -12.77
CA THR A 10 1.01 -4.47 -11.74
C THR A 10 1.68 -3.90 -10.49
N GLU A 11 1.53 -2.60 -10.22
CA GLU A 11 2.21 -1.99 -9.07
C GLU A 11 1.84 -2.64 -7.75
N LEU A 12 0.54 -2.85 -7.51
CA LEU A 12 0.10 -3.52 -6.28
C LEU A 12 0.52 -5.00 -6.27
N ALA A 13 0.37 -5.67 -7.39
CA ALA A 13 0.78 -7.08 -7.53
C ALA A 13 2.27 -7.24 -7.20
N ASP A 14 3.11 -6.36 -7.73
CA ASP A 14 4.55 -6.42 -7.52
C ASP A 14 4.93 -6.14 -6.06
N LEU A 15 4.26 -5.17 -5.44
CA LEU A 15 4.49 -4.84 -4.04
C LEU A 15 4.14 -6.04 -3.13
N VAL A 16 2.98 -6.63 -3.36
CA VAL A 16 2.53 -7.79 -2.58
C VAL A 16 3.45 -8.99 -2.80
N ALA A 17 3.80 -9.27 -4.06
CA ALA A 17 4.69 -10.40 -4.40
C ALA A 17 6.05 -10.27 -3.70
N ALA A 18 6.64 -9.08 -3.75
CA ALA A 18 7.92 -8.83 -3.09
C ALA A 18 7.81 -9.04 -1.58
N ARG A 19 6.73 -8.55 -0.98
CA ARG A 19 6.57 -8.62 0.48
C ARG A 19 6.32 -10.04 0.96
N ILE A 20 5.49 -10.82 0.25
CA ILE A 20 5.27 -12.21 0.64
C ILE A 20 6.53 -13.07 0.46
N ALA A 21 7.36 -12.75 -0.53
CA ALA A 21 8.65 -13.42 -0.69
C ALA A 21 9.57 -13.13 0.50
N ASP A 22 9.64 -11.86 0.93
CA ASP A 22 10.44 -11.46 2.09
C ASP A 22 9.97 -12.13 3.38
N LEU A 23 8.66 -12.29 3.55
CA LEU A 23 8.07 -12.86 4.76
C LEU A 23 7.92 -14.38 4.70
N GLY A 24 8.11 -14.99 3.53
CA GLY A 24 7.95 -16.43 3.36
C GLY A 24 6.51 -16.90 3.52
N LEU A 25 5.54 -16.11 3.06
CA LEU A 25 4.12 -16.42 3.24
C LEU A 25 3.54 -17.20 2.07
N SER A 26 2.65 -18.17 2.39
CA SER A 26 1.78 -18.78 1.39
C SER A 26 0.55 -17.89 1.17
N TYR A 27 -0.17 -18.11 0.09
CA TYR A 27 -1.42 -17.37 -0.16
C TYR A 27 -2.47 -17.63 0.93
N ARG A 28 -2.53 -18.87 1.41
CA ARG A 28 -3.44 -19.22 2.50
C ARG A 28 -3.09 -18.47 3.78
N ARG A 29 -1.81 -18.43 4.13
CA ARG A 29 -1.38 -17.73 5.34
C ARG A 29 -1.62 -16.24 5.22
N LEU A 30 -1.35 -15.66 4.04
CA LEU A 30 -1.63 -14.25 3.81
C LEU A 30 -3.12 -13.95 3.96
N ALA A 31 -3.99 -14.80 3.38
CA ALA A 31 -5.43 -14.60 3.53
C ALA A 31 -5.85 -14.59 5.00
N ASP A 32 -5.25 -15.46 5.82
CA ASP A 32 -5.52 -15.50 7.26
C ASP A 32 -5.03 -14.25 7.98
N LEU A 33 -3.93 -13.68 7.54
CA LEU A 33 -3.34 -12.49 8.16
C LEU A 33 -4.00 -11.18 7.71
N CYS A 34 -4.66 -11.18 6.55
CA CYS A 34 -5.31 -9.99 6.01
C CYS A 34 -6.63 -9.73 6.74
N VAL A 35 -6.52 -9.17 7.94
CA VAL A 35 -7.66 -8.84 8.79
C VAL A 35 -7.79 -7.33 8.86
N ASP A 36 -8.96 -6.81 8.47
CA ASP A 36 -9.23 -5.38 8.53
C ASP A 36 -9.34 -4.95 10.01
N PRO A 37 -8.44 -4.10 10.51
CA PRO A 37 -8.48 -3.68 11.91
C PRO A 37 -9.68 -2.81 12.26
N GLU A 38 -10.39 -2.28 11.27
CA GLU A 38 -11.57 -1.45 11.49
C GLU A 38 -12.88 -2.19 11.18
N ALA A 39 -12.83 -3.51 10.96
CA ALA A 39 -14.02 -4.30 10.69
C ALA A 39 -14.95 -4.31 11.92
N ARG A 40 -16.25 -4.21 11.67
CA ARG A 40 -17.26 -4.23 12.73
C ARG A 40 -17.81 -5.62 13.01
N THR A 41 -17.65 -6.56 12.08
CA THR A 41 -18.12 -7.93 12.21
C THR A 41 -17.02 -8.88 11.77
N GLU A 42 -17.13 -10.15 12.19
CA GLU A 42 -16.16 -11.16 11.77
C GLU A 42 -16.22 -11.42 10.27
N GLU A 43 -17.40 -11.28 9.67
CA GLU A 43 -17.58 -11.47 8.23
C GLU A 43 -16.81 -10.42 7.42
N GLU A 44 -16.79 -9.18 7.91
CA GLU A 44 -16.10 -8.09 7.24
C GLU A 44 -14.59 -8.13 7.48
N ALA A 45 -14.15 -8.84 8.53
CA ALA A 45 -12.76 -8.78 8.97
C ALA A 45 -11.77 -9.36 7.96
N LYS A 46 -12.17 -10.41 7.21
CA LYS A 46 -11.30 -11.09 6.26
C LYS A 46 -11.83 -10.96 4.84
N PRO A 47 -11.62 -9.79 4.20
CA PRO A 47 -12.20 -9.53 2.89
C PRO A 47 -11.47 -10.19 1.72
N TRP A 48 -10.32 -10.83 1.93
CA TRP A 48 -9.55 -11.44 0.86
C TRP A 48 -9.71 -12.96 0.84
N ALA A 49 -10.14 -13.48 -0.31
CA ALA A 49 -10.10 -14.92 -0.56
C ALA A 49 -8.69 -15.28 -1.06
N ARG A 50 -8.23 -16.48 -0.72
CA ARG A 50 -6.93 -16.98 -1.17
C ARG A 50 -6.77 -16.91 -2.69
N GLY A 51 -7.80 -17.33 -3.43
CA GLY A 51 -7.76 -17.31 -4.89
C GLY A 51 -7.61 -15.91 -5.47
N THR A 52 -8.25 -14.93 -4.86
CA THR A 52 -8.14 -13.53 -5.31
C THR A 52 -6.74 -12.99 -5.06
N LEU A 53 -6.15 -13.33 -3.91
CA LEU A 53 -4.76 -12.95 -3.61
C LEU A 53 -3.80 -13.59 -4.60
N GLU A 54 -4.00 -14.87 -4.91
CA GLU A 54 -3.18 -15.56 -5.89
C GLU A 54 -3.27 -14.90 -7.27
N ASN A 55 -4.48 -14.55 -7.70
CA ASN A 55 -4.70 -13.87 -8.97
C ASN A 55 -4.01 -12.50 -8.99
N LEU A 56 -4.12 -11.75 -7.89
CA LEU A 56 -3.44 -10.45 -7.78
C LEU A 56 -1.92 -10.61 -7.94
N VAL A 57 -1.32 -11.52 -7.17
CA VAL A 57 0.14 -11.70 -7.14
C VAL A 57 0.66 -12.20 -8.48
N LYS A 58 -0.10 -13.04 -9.17
CA LYS A 58 0.28 -13.55 -10.49
C LYS A 58 0.04 -12.57 -11.62
N GLY A 59 -0.40 -11.35 -11.32
CA GLY A 59 -0.64 -10.32 -12.32
C GLY A 59 -1.88 -10.53 -13.16
N ARG A 60 -2.81 -11.34 -12.68
CA ARG A 60 -4.09 -11.55 -13.35
C ARG A 60 -5.07 -10.44 -12.98
N ARG A 61 -6.00 -10.16 -13.89
CA ARG A 61 -7.00 -9.10 -13.65
C ARG A 61 -7.94 -9.50 -12.52
N ILE A 62 -8.12 -8.59 -11.56
CA ILE A 62 -9.09 -8.74 -10.48
C ILE A 62 -9.91 -7.45 -10.39
N THR A 63 -11.04 -7.51 -9.69
CA THR A 63 -11.81 -6.31 -9.38
C THR A 63 -10.99 -5.41 -8.44
N ALA A 64 -11.04 -4.10 -8.67
CA ALA A 64 -10.31 -3.15 -7.83
C ALA A 64 -10.70 -3.33 -6.36
N PRO A 65 -9.71 -3.47 -5.46
CA PRO A 65 -9.99 -3.64 -4.04
C PRO A 65 -10.68 -2.43 -3.42
N THR A 66 -11.52 -2.70 -2.43
CA THR A 66 -12.16 -1.65 -1.63
C THR A 66 -11.20 -1.17 -0.54
N LEU A 67 -11.54 -0.07 0.12
CA LEU A 67 -10.72 0.43 1.23
C LEU A 67 -10.56 -0.60 2.35
N PRO A 68 -11.61 -1.31 2.81
CA PRO A 68 -11.42 -2.38 3.80
C PRO A 68 -10.45 -3.46 3.33
N MET A 69 -10.47 -3.82 2.06
CA MET A 69 -9.52 -4.79 1.50
C MET A 69 -8.09 -4.27 1.57
N LEU A 70 -7.89 -2.99 1.26
CA LEU A 70 -6.56 -2.37 1.32
C LEU A 70 -6.06 -2.29 2.77
N ARG A 71 -6.92 -1.96 3.73
CA ARG A 71 -6.55 -1.97 5.15
C ARG A 71 -6.14 -3.36 5.63
N ALA A 72 -6.90 -4.38 5.24
CA ALA A 72 -6.60 -5.75 5.60
C ALA A 72 -5.26 -6.20 5.01
N LEU A 73 -5.02 -5.85 3.76
CA LEU A 73 -3.77 -6.19 3.07
C LEU A 73 -2.57 -5.53 3.74
N ALA A 74 -2.68 -4.26 4.09
CA ALA A 74 -1.63 -3.53 4.81
C ALA A 74 -1.32 -4.21 6.15
N ALA A 75 -2.36 -4.56 6.91
CA ALA A 75 -2.21 -5.24 8.19
C ALA A 75 -1.53 -6.61 8.02
N GLY A 76 -1.95 -7.39 7.04
CA GLY A 76 -1.41 -8.73 6.81
C GLY A 76 0.04 -8.72 6.36
N LEU A 77 0.45 -7.70 5.61
CA LEU A 77 1.81 -7.58 5.10
C LEU A 77 2.72 -6.75 6.01
N GLY A 78 2.18 -6.11 7.04
CA GLY A 78 2.96 -5.24 7.90
C GLY A 78 3.48 -4.00 7.17
N LEU A 79 2.69 -3.48 6.23
CA LEU A 79 3.03 -2.28 5.46
C LEU A 79 2.09 -1.14 5.84
N HIS A 80 2.51 0.09 5.56
CA HIS A 80 1.65 1.26 5.77
C HIS A 80 0.52 1.26 4.75
N LEU A 81 -0.68 1.63 5.21
CA LEU A 81 -1.84 1.72 4.33
C LEU A 81 -1.57 2.66 3.15
N GLY A 82 -0.85 3.77 3.38
CA GLY A 82 -0.51 4.70 2.32
C GLY A 82 0.27 4.07 1.16
N GLN A 83 1.19 3.14 1.47
CA GLN A 83 1.94 2.41 0.45
C GLN A 83 1.02 1.54 -0.39
N ILE A 84 0.10 0.84 0.28
CA ILE A 84 -0.87 -0.04 -0.39
C ILE A 84 -1.83 0.79 -1.25
N GLN A 85 -2.33 1.91 -0.73
CA GLN A 85 -3.23 2.79 -1.46
C GLN A 85 -2.57 3.38 -2.70
N GLU A 86 -1.32 3.80 -2.57
CA GLU A 86 -0.57 4.36 -3.69
C GLU A 86 -0.37 3.33 -4.80
N ALA A 87 0.03 2.12 -4.43
CA ALA A 87 0.22 1.05 -5.40
C ALA A 87 -1.11 0.66 -6.06
N ALA A 88 -2.19 0.61 -5.29
CA ALA A 88 -3.52 0.31 -5.82
C ALA A 88 -4.02 1.41 -6.75
N GLY A 89 -3.81 2.67 -6.39
CA GLY A 89 -4.15 3.80 -7.26
C GLY A 89 -3.41 3.75 -8.58
N ALA A 90 -2.13 3.41 -8.54
CA ALA A 90 -1.34 3.25 -9.76
C ALA A 90 -1.86 2.10 -10.61
N GLN A 91 -2.09 0.93 -10.01
CA GLN A 91 -2.49 -0.26 -10.76
C GLN A 91 -3.90 -0.18 -11.32
N PHE A 92 -4.87 0.27 -10.52
CA PHE A 92 -6.28 0.19 -10.89
C PHE A 92 -6.84 1.48 -11.48
N LEU A 93 -6.23 2.63 -11.16
CA LEU A 93 -6.73 3.93 -11.59
C LEU A 93 -5.74 4.69 -12.47
N GLY A 94 -4.53 4.15 -12.68
CA GLY A 94 -3.50 4.82 -13.47
C GLY A 94 -2.99 6.10 -12.84
N ILE A 95 -3.12 6.24 -11.52
CA ILE A 95 -2.65 7.42 -10.80
C ILE A 95 -1.18 7.27 -10.48
N ASP A 96 -0.34 8.13 -11.08
CA ASP A 96 1.09 8.14 -10.80
C ASP A 96 1.41 9.32 -9.89
N SER A 97 2.10 9.01 -8.79
CA SER A 97 2.57 10.03 -7.87
C SER A 97 4.07 10.24 -8.10
N VAL A 98 4.47 11.51 -8.20
CA VAL A 98 5.87 11.84 -8.46
C VAL A 98 6.78 11.22 -7.41
N TRP A 99 6.37 11.25 -6.16
CA TRP A 99 7.19 10.73 -5.06
C TRP A 99 7.05 9.21 -4.87
N SER A 100 6.13 8.55 -5.58
CA SER A 100 6.04 7.09 -5.51
C SER A 100 7.25 6.39 -6.11
N GLN A 101 7.96 7.08 -7.02
CA GLN A 101 9.16 6.56 -7.66
C GLN A 101 10.44 6.99 -6.94
N ASP A 102 10.33 7.88 -5.96
CA ASP A 102 11.45 8.38 -5.19
C ASP A 102 11.43 7.79 -3.77
N GLY A 103 12.31 6.82 -3.52
CA GLY A 103 12.40 6.16 -2.21
C GLY A 103 12.72 7.11 -1.06
N GLN A 104 13.50 8.16 -1.31
CA GLN A 104 13.83 9.13 -0.27
C GLN A 104 12.62 9.98 0.10
N ALA A 105 11.86 10.44 -0.91
CA ALA A 105 10.66 11.24 -0.67
C ALA A 105 9.61 10.41 0.09
N ARG A 106 9.44 9.14 -0.29
CA ARG A 106 8.52 8.25 0.40
C ARG A 106 8.91 8.03 1.85
N ALA A 107 10.20 7.79 2.09
CA ALA A 107 10.73 7.60 3.45
C ALA A 107 10.51 8.85 4.30
N LEU A 108 10.71 10.03 3.72
CA LEU A 108 10.51 11.30 4.42
C LEU A 108 9.04 11.48 4.81
N VAL A 109 8.11 11.19 3.89
CA VAL A 109 6.68 11.33 4.17
C VAL A 109 6.24 10.37 5.27
N ILE A 110 6.67 9.10 5.18
CA ILE A 110 6.33 8.10 6.19
C ILE A 110 6.90 8.48 7.54
N GLY A 111 8.19 8.85 7.58
CA GLY A 111 8.85 9.27 8.81
C GLY A 111 8.19 10.49 9.44
N PHE A 112 7.83 11.48 8.61
CA PHE A 112 7.14 12.67 9.07
C PHE A 112 5.80 12.33 9.74
N ARG A 113 5.02 11.45 9.12
CA ARG A 113 3.71 11.06 9.65
C ARG A 113 3.79 10.33 10.99
N GLU A 114 4.91 9.69 11.26
CA GLU A 114 5.13 8.97 12.52
C GLU A 114 5.66 9.87 13.64
N MET A 115 6.05 11.09 13.32
CA MET A 115 6.56 12.03 14.31
C MET A 115 5.45 12.61 15.18
N SER A 116 5.81 13.08 16.39
CA SER A 116 4.91 13.85 17.22
C SER A 116 4.55 15.17 16.52
N PRO A 117 3.40 15.80 16.87
CA PRO A 117 3.06 17.12 16.31
C PRO A 117 4.14 18.17 16.55
N GLU A 118 4.83 18.12 17.69
CA GLU A 118 5.93 19.04 18.00
C GLU A 118 7.08 18.85 17.02
N ASP A 119 7.49 17.62 16.77
CA ASP A 119 8.58 17.32 15.83
C ASP A 119 8.19 17.64 14.40
N GLN A 120 6.93 17.39 14.01
CA GLN A 120 6.42 17.77 12.70
C GLN A 120 6.54 19.27 12.47
N ALA A 121 6.20 20.07 13.48
CA ALA A 121 6.31 21.53 13.40
C ALA A 121 7.76 21.98 13.19
N LYS A 122 8.70 21.33 13.87
CA LYS A 122 10.13 21.64 13.73
C LYS A 122 10.64 21.32 12.31
N VAL A 123 10.20 20.18 11.76
CA VAL A 123 10.60 19.79 10.40
C VAL A 123 10.04 20.76 9.38
N LEU A 124 8.77 21.14 9.51
CA LEU A 124 8.15 22.10 8.60
C LEU A 124 8.84 23.45 8.65
N ALA A 125 9.18 23.94 9.85
CA ALA A 125 9.92 25.19 10.01
C ALA A 125 11.27 25.14 9.32
N LEU A 126 11.99 24.03 9.44
CA LEU A 126 13.28 23.85 8.79
C LEU A 126 13.16 23.87 7.28
N ILE A 127 12.16 23.20 6.74
CA ILE A 127 11.90 23.17 5.30
C ILE A 127 11.60 24.59 4.78
N GLU A 128 10.75 25.34 5.48
CA GLU A 128 10.42 26.72 5.11
C GLU A 128 11.67 27.60 5.09
N GLU A 129 12.49 27.52 6.13
CA GLU A 129 13.74 28.29 6.23
C GLU A 129 14.65 28.01 5.04
N LYS A 130 14.87 26.75 4.72
CA LYS A 130 15.74 26.36 3.62
C LYS A 130 15.18 26.76 2.26
N THR A 131 13.87 26.69 2.10
CA THR A 131 13.20 27.06 0.85
C THR A 131 13.25 28.57 0.62
N GLN A 132 13.05 29.37 1.68
CA GLN A 132 13.15 30.84 1.59
C GLN A 132 14.55 31.30 1.22
N LEU A 133 15.57 30.66 1.78
CA LEU A 133 16.95 30.97 1.46
C LEU A 133 17.28 30.72 -0.01
N ARG A 134 16.62 29.77 -0.66
CA ARG A 134 16.81 29.48 -2.08
C ARG A 134 16.12 30.50 -2.99
N ASN A 135 15.04 31.10 -2.52
CA ASN A 135 14.23 32.01 -3.30
C ASN A 135 14.72 33.48 -3.21
N ASP A 136 15.56 33.76 -2.25
CA ASP A 136 16.19 35.06 -2.10
C ASP A 136 17.48 35.12 -2.91
#